data_ba4e4570cb1e0f382d842bfdbda02f23
#
_entry.id   ba4e4570cb1e0f382d842bfdbda02f23
#
_cell.length_a   1.000
_cell.length_b   1.000
_cell.length_c   1.000
_cell.angle_alpha   90.00
_cell.angle_beta   90.00
_cell.angle_gamma   90.00
#
_symmetry.space_group_name_H-M   'P 1'
#
loop_
_entity.id
_entity.type
_entity.pdbx_description
1 polymer ?
#
loop_
_entity_poly.entity_id
_entity_poly.type
_entity_poly.pdbx_seq_one_letter_code
_entity_poly.pdbx_strand_id
1 'polypeptide(L)'
;MRTICLLLLAVLTMPLHAAADGLRSDLAACATIEDTGSRLECYDTLAKREKEAAEQAKKQQWFVSQYRSKLDDSQNVFLSTPSISPVMDSEGRTHWPSLCMRCSENKTHAYVIWDMPLGSHDPMITERLDQTKAVETAWELSTDRKACFRPSAVAFLKSLVRHKKLLLQIVPENDTAQTAEFSLEGLAGAIAPLRKACGW
;
A
#
# COMPACT_ATOMS: atom_id res chain seq x y z
N MET A 1 29.18 -46.95 0.88
CA MET A 1 28.11 -46.47 -0.01
C MET A 1 27.28 -45.44 0.76
N ARG A 2 27.46 -44.14 0.51
CA ARG A 2 26.72 -43.04 1.14
C ARG A 2 25.83 -42.41 0.06
N THR A 3 24.51 -42.64 0.18
CA THR A 3 23.52 -42.11 -0.73
C THR A 3 23.19 -40.70 -0.30
N ILE A 4 23.58 -39.70 -1.12
CA ILE A 4 23.25 -38.28 -0.93
C ILE A 4 21.85 -38.06 -1.52
N CYS A 5 20.88 -37.78 -0.66
CA CYS A 5 19.53 -37.40 -1.05
C CYS A 5 19.51 -35.89 -1.34
N LEU A 6 19.50 -35.51 -2.62
CA LEU A 6 19.30 -34.11 -3.09
C LEU A 6 17.82 -33.75 -2.97
N LEU A 7 17.49 -32.96 -1.96
CA LEU A 7 16.19 -32.28 -1.86
C LEU A 7 16.18 -31.07 -2.81
N LEU A 8 15.47 -31.22 -3.93
CA LEU A 8 15.14 -30.12 -4.85
C LEU A 8 14.10 -29.21 -4.17
N LEU A 9 14.54 -28.05 -3.72
CA LEU A 9 13.64 -26.94 -3.33
C LEU A 9 13.06 -26.33 -4.60
N ALA A 10 11.81 -26.69 -4.94
CA ALA A 10 11.03 -26.01 -5.98
C ALA A 10 10.57 -24.66 -5.42
N VAL A 11 11.25 -23.57 -5.82
CA VAL A 11 10.78 -22.19 -5.60
C VAL A 11 9.59 -21.97 -6.51
N LEU A 12 8.37 -21.94 -5.94
CA LEU A 12 7.16 -21.51 -6.62
C LEU A 12 7.23 -19.98 -6.86
N THR A 13 7.80 -19.59 -7.98
CA THR A 13 7.63 -18.23 -8.53
C THR A 13 6.25 -18.17 -9.19
N MET A 14 5.25 -17.61 -8.51
CA MET A 14 3.95 -17.32 -9.13
C MET A 14 4.13 -16.15 -10.10
N PRO A 15 3.82 -16.32 -11.39
CA PRO A 15 4.02 -15.26 -12.38
C PRO A 15 2.85 -14.27 -12.35
N LEU A 16 3.16 -12.98 -12.25
CA LEU A 16 2.24 -11.86 -12.53
C LEU A 16 1.66 -11.90 -13.96
N HIS A 17 2.17 -12.74 -14.84
CA HIS A 17 1.75 -12.90 -16.23
C HIS A 17 0.42 -13.66 -16.42
N ALA A 18 -0.02 -14.43 -15.42
CA ALA A 18 -1.20 -15.29 -15.56
C ALA A 18 -2.52 -14.50 -15.75
N ALA A 19 -2.65 -13.29 -15.20
CA ALA A 19 -3.87 -12.48 -15.34
C ALA A 19 -4.00 -11.85 -16.74
N ALA A 20 -2.88 -11.40 -17.33
CA ALA A 20 -2.89 -10.82 -18.67
C ALA A 20 -3.12 -11.87 -19.75
N ASP A 21 -2.65 -13.11 -19.55
CA ASP A 21 -2.87 -14.22 -20.48
C ASP A 21 -4.31 -14.69 -20.43
N GLY A 22 -4.97 -14.66 -19.25
CA GLY A 22 -6.39 -14.99 -19.10
C GLY A 22 -7.31 -14.04 -19.88
N LEU A 23 -7.12 -12.74 -19.74
CA LEU A 23 -7.92 -11.73 -20.45
C LEU A 23 -7.76 -11.84 -21.97
N ARG A 24 -6.53 -12.07 -22.47
CA ARG A 24 -6.28 -12.28 -23.90
C ARG A 24 -6.99 -13.52 -24.44
N SER A 25 -6.99 -14.61 -23.68
CA SER A 25 -7.70 -15.85 -24.03
C SER A 25 -9.20 -15.63 -24.11
N ASP A 26 -9.78 -14.91 -23.13
CA ASP A 26 -11.22 -14.63 -23.08
C ASP A 26 -11.66 -13.71 -24.23
N LEU A 27 -10.86 -12.68 -24.55
CA LEU A 27 -11.10 -11.82 -25.72
C LEU A 27 -11.06 -12.59 -27.02
N ALA A 28 -10.10 -13.51 -27.18
CA ALA A 28 -10.02 -14.38 -28.35
C ALA A 28 -11.23 -15.31 -28.45
N ALA A 29 -11.71 -15.86 -27.34
CA ALA A 29 -12.90 -16.68 -27.31
C ALA A 29 -14.16 -15.91 -27.75
N CYS A 30 -14.36 -14.67 -27.27
CA CYS A 30 -15.46 -13.82 -27.73
C CYS A 30 -15.37 -13.52 -29.24
N ALA A 31 -14.17 -13.34 -29.79
CA ALA A 31 -13.96 -13.05 -31.20
C ALA A 31 -14.38 -14.20 -32.13
N THR A 32 -14.43 -15.46 -31.66
CA THR A 32 -14.83 -16.63 -32.45
C THR A 32 -16.35 -16.81 -32.60
N ILE A 33 -17.15 -16.00 -31.86
CA ILE A 33 -18.61 -16.07 -31.91
C ILE A 33 -19.10 -15.42 -33.22
N GLU A 34 -19.79 -16.21 -34.08
CA GLU A 34 -20.24 -15.74 -35.39
C GLU A 34 -21.38 -14.75 -35.27
N ASP A 35 -22.36 -15.03 -34.39
CA ASP A 35 -23.50 -14.14 -34.16
C ASP A 35 -23.08 -12.84 -33.51
N THR A 36 -23.40 -11.73 -34.16
CA THR A 36 -22.97 -10.36 -33.72
C THR A 36 -23.56 -9.99 -32.38
N GLY A 37 -24.82 -10.37 -32.07
CA GLY A 37 -25.46 -10.07 -30.79
C GLY A 37 -24.79 -10.80 -29.63
N SER A 38 -24.62 -12.10 -29.78
CA SER A 38 -23.95 -12.96 -28.80
C SER A 38 -22.47 -12.59 -28.59
N ARG A 39 -21.78 -12.18 -29.66
CA ARG A 39 -20.41 -11.68 -29.57
C ARG A 39 -20.31 -10.38 -28.77
N LEU A 40 -21.24 -9.43 -29.00
CA LEU A 40 -21.29 -8.18 -28.23
C LEU A 40 -21.57 -8.45 -26.75
N GLU A 41 -22.54 -9.31 -26.43
CA GLU A 41 -22.85 -9.71 -25.05
C GLU A 41 -21.65 -10.37 -24.35
N CYS A 42 -20.85 -11.17 -25.07
CA CYS A 42 -19.62 -11.76 -24.56
C CYS A 42 -18.61 -10.67 -24.15
N TYR A 43 -18.36 -9.68 -25.02
CA TYR A 43 -17.46 -8.57 -24.72
C TYR A 43 -17.97 -7.68 -23.57
N ASP A 44 -19.27 -7.38 -23.53
CA ASP A 44 -19.88 -6.57 -22.47
C ASP A 44 -19.76 -7.26 -21.11
N THR A 45 -19.99 -8.59 -21.09
CA THR A 45 -19.84 -9.39 -19.87
C THR A 45 -18.37 -9.42 -19.40
N LEU A 46 -17.44 -9.56 -20.33
CA LEU A 46 -16.00 -9.52 -20.01
C LEU A 46 -15.58 -8.14 -19.48
N ALA A 47 -16.01 -7.07 -20.14
CA ALA A 47 -15.73 -5.70 -19.72
C ALA A 47 -16.29 -5.39 -18.31
N LYS A 48 -17.50 -5.87 -18.01
CA LYS A 48 -18.11 -5.74 -16.69
C LYS A 48 -17.31 -6.48 -15.62
N ARG A 49 -16.92 -7.74 -15.89
CA ARG A 49 -16.08 -8.56 -14.99
C ARG A 49 -14.75 -7.88 -14.69
N GLU A 50 -14.04 -7.37 -15.70
CA GLU A 50 -12.77 -6.68 -15.54
C GLU A 50 -12.91 -5.37 -14.75
N LYS A 51 -13.98 -4.63 -14.99
CA LYS A 51 -14.29 -3.43 -14.20
C LYS A 51 -14.55 -3.75 -12.73
N GLU A 52 -15.35 -4.77 -12.44
CA GLU A 52 -15.65 -5.22 -11.08
C GLU A 52 -14.37 -5.73 -10.38
N ALA A 53 -13.52 -6.50 -11.08
CA ALA A 53 -12.24 -6.97 -10.58
C ALA A 53 -11.29 -5.79 -10.27
N ALA A 54 -11.22 -4.78 -11.14
CA ALA A 54 -10.42 -3.57 -10.91
C ALA A 54 -10.94 -2.74 -9.74
N GLU A 55 -12.27 -2.64 -9.57
CA GLU A 55 -12.87 -1.97 -8.41
C GLU A 55 -12.61 -2.74 -7.09
N GLN A 56 -12.66 -4.07 -7.14
CA GLN A 56 -12.29 -4.90 -5.98
C GLN A 56 -10.80 -4.82 -5.66
N ALA A 57 -9.93 -4.82 -6.66
CA ALA A 57 -8.49 -4.64 -6.46
C ALA A 57 -8.19 -3.26 -5.80
N LYS A 58 -8.89 -2.21 -6.21
CA LYS A 58 -8.81 -0.90 -5.55
C LYS A 58 -9.29 -0.94 -4.09
N LYS A 59 -10.34 -1.70 -3.78
CA LYS A 59 -10.83 -1.90 -2.40
C LYS A 59 -9.85 -2.72 -1.55
N GLN A 60 -9.09 -3.62 -2.14
CA GLN A 60 -8.09 -4.47 -1.48
C GLN A 60 -6.69 -3.84 -1.42
N GLN A 61 -6.53 -2.59 -1.80
CA GLN A 61 -5.25 -1.88 -1.78
C GLN A 61 -4.65 -1.76 -0.36
N TRP A 62 -5.49 -1.85 0.67
CA TRP A 62 -5.09 -1.77 2.07
C TRP A 62 -4.91 -3.17 2.66
N PHE A 63 -3.69 -3.49 3.06
CA PHE A 63 -3.44 -4.64 3.92
C PHE A 63 -3.94 -4.30 5.32
N VAL A 64 -4.76 -5.18 5.91
CA VAL A 64 -5.31 -5.02 7.26
C VAL A 64 -5.03 -6.29 8.07
N SER A 65 -4.35 -6.14 9.20
CA SER A 65 -4.10 -7.22 10.15
C SER A 65 -4.65 -6.85 11.52
N GLN A 66 -5.24 -7.81 12.20
CA GLN A 66 -5.82 -7.64 13.53
C GLN A 66 -5.43 -8.82 14.42
N TYR A 67 -5.00 -8.53 15.64
CA TYR A 67 -4.71 -9.55 16.64
C TYR A 67 -4.95 -9.00 18.04
N ARG A 68 -5.17 -9.90 18.99
CA ARG A 68 -5.28 -9.56 20.39
C ARG A 68 -3.92 -9.68 21.07
N SER A 69 -3.53 -8.66 21.82
CA SER A 69 -2.33 -8.69 22.65
C SER A 69 -2.45 -9.79 23.72
N LYS A 70 -1.41 -10.58 23.88
CA LYS A 70 -1.35 -11.60 24.94
C LYS A 70 -0.95 -11.02 26.30
N LEU A 71 -0.55 -9.74 26.34
CA LEU A 71 -0.08 -9.08 27.56
C LEU A 71 -1.21 -8.36 28.30
N ASP A 72 -2.10 -7.70 27.56
CA ASP A 72 -3.11 -6.79 28.11
C ASP A 72 -4.49 -6.98 27.46
N ASP A 73 -4.67 -8.03 26.65
CA ASP A 73 -5.89 -8.33 25.90
C ASP A 73 -6.39 -7.20 24.98
N SER A 74 -5.60 -6.14 24.76
CA SER A 74 -5.96 -5.06 23.87
C SER A 74 -6.05 -5.54 22.41
N GLN A 75 -6.95 -4.92 21.64
CA GLN A 75 -7.06 -5.18 20.21
C GLN A 75 -6.00 -4.36 19.47
N ASN A 76 -5.05 -5.05 18.85
CA ASN A 76 -4.06 -4.44 17.97
C ASN A 76 -4.54 -4.52 16.52
N VAL A 77 -4.41 -3.41 15.80
CA VAL A 77 -4.79 -3.31 14.39
C VAL A 77 -3.66 -2.62 13.62
N PHE A 78 -3.29 -3.21 12.50
CA PHE A 78 -2.29 -2.67 11.59
C PHE A 78 -2.88 -2.55 10.19
N LEU A 79 -2.65 -1.41 9.54
CA LEU A 79 -2.98 -1.18 8.13
C LEU A 79 -1.74 -0.69 7.39
N SER A 80 -1.59 -1.08 6.14
CA SER A 80 -0.59 -0.50 5.26
C SER A 80 -1.01 -0.50 3.80
N THR A 81 -0.44 0.42 3.03
CA THR A 81 -0.50 0.46 1.57
C THR A 81 0.86 0.88 1.02
N PRO A 82 1.36 0.26 -0.05
CA PRO A 82 2.59 0.70 -0.70
C PRO A 82 2.36 2.02 -1.46
N SER A 83 3.44 2.71 -1.78
CA SER A 83 3.40 3.83 -2.74
C SER A 83 2.96 3.34 -4.13
N ILE A 84 2.38 4.24 -4.93
CA ILE A 84 1.93 3.94 -6.30
C ILE A 84 3.12 3.60 -7.21
N SER A 85 4.27 4.22 -6.96
CA SER A 85 5.52 4.00 -7.68
C SER A 85 6.69 3.97 -6.70
N PRO A 86 7.78 3.29 -7.07
CA PRO A 86 8.99 3.29 -6.25
C PRO A 86 9.66 4.66 -6.25
N VAL A 87 10.52 4.89 -5.28
CA VAL A 87 11.50 5.98 -5.24
C VAL A 87 12.90 5.40 -5.50
N MET A 88 13.82 6.23 -5.99
CA MET A 88 15.19 5.80 -6.28
C MET A 88 16.16 6.71 -5.53
N ASP A 89 17.02 6.12 -4.70
CA ASP A 89 18.05 6.86 -3.98
C ASP A 89 19.21 7.30 -4.90
N SER A 90 20.11 8.13 -4.38
CA SER A 90 21.27 8.65 -5.14
C SER A 90 22.26 7.56 -5.59
N GLU A 91 22.20 6.36 -5.02
CA GLU A 91 23.00 5.20 -5.43
C GLU A 91 22.28 4.34 -6.50
N GLY A 92 21.09 4.75 -6.96
CA GLY A 92 20.30 4.04 -7.96
C GLY A 92 19.54 2.83 -7.43
N ARG A 93 19.42 2.66 -6.12
CA ARG A 93 18.63 1.58 -5.50
C ARG A 93 17.15 1.98 -5.47
N THR A 94 16.31 1.01 -5.77
CA THR A 94 14.85 1.18 -5.80
C THR A 94 14.24 0.81 -4.45
N HIS A 95 13.41 1.70 -3.90
CA HIS A 95 12.70 1.51 -2.65
C HIS A 95 11.19 1.66 -2.86
N TRP A 96 10.39 0.93 -2.08
CA TRP A 96 8.93 0.99 -2.11
C TRP A 96 8.40 1.54 -0.77
N PRO A 97 8.24 2.86 -0.64
CA PRO A 97 7.66 3.42 0.57
C PRO A 97 6.30 2.82 0.90
N SER A 98 6.03 2.65 2.18
CA SER A 98 4.76 2.10 2.68
C SER A 98 4.15 3.02 3.72
N LEU A 99 2.93 3.50 3.47
CA LEU A 99 2.14 4.24 4.43
C LEU A 99 1.50 3.25 5.40
N CYS A 100 1.82 3.41 6.67
CA CYS A 100 1.43 2.50 7.75
C CYS A 100 0.61 3.23 8.82
N MET A 101 -0.35 2.53 9.38
CA MET A 101 -1.19 2.98 10.49
C MET A 101 -1.35 1.84 11.46
N ARG A 102 -1.26 2.11 12.75
CA ARG A 102 -1.51 1.07 13.76
C ARG A 102 -2.21 1.61 15.00
N CYS A 103 -3.05 0.79 15.58
CA CYS A 103 -3.47 0.86 16.96
C CYS A 103 -2.73 -0.23 17.71
N SER A 104 -1.94 0.14 18.72
CA SER A 104 -1.24 -0.80 19.61
C SER A 104 -1.24 -0.21 21.00
N GLU A 105 -1.59 -1.02 22.01
CA GLU A 105 -1.69 -0.57 23.40
C GLU A 105 -2.55 0.70 23.56
N ASN A 106 -3.68 0.74 22.86
CA ASN A 106 -4.61 1.88 22.80
C ASN A 106 -3.99 3.20 22.28
N LYS A 107 -2.83 3.13 21.60
CA LYS A 107 -2.18 4.28 20.97
C LYS A 107 -2.23 4.17 19.46
N THR A 108 -2.64 5.26 18.81
CA THR A 108 -2.69 5.36 17.35
C THR A 108 -1.38 5.96 16.83
N HIS A 109 -0.78 5.29 15.85
CA HIS A 109 0.38 5.78 15.12
C HIS A 109 0.07 5.82 13.62
N ALA A 110 0.60 6.82 12.94
CA ALA A 110 0.68 6.91 11.49
C ALA A 110 2.13 7.18 11.11
N TYR A 111 2.67 6.42 10.18
CA TYR A 111 4.08 6.53 9.79
C TYR A 111 4.30 6.04 8.38
N VAL A 112 5.42 6.42 7.80
CA VAL A 112 5.88 5.90 6.51
C VAL A 112 7.21 5.19 6.70
N ILE A 113 7.28 3.96 6.21
CA ILE A 113 8.51 3.22 6.03
C ILE A 113 9.04 3.59 4.65
N TRP A 114 10.23 4.19 4.58
CA TRP A 114 10.87 4.55 3.32
C TRP A 114 11.81 3.45 2.81
N ASP A 115 12.18 2.53 3.71
CA ASP A 115 13.11 1.42 3.47
C ASP A 115 14.50 1.84 2.98
N MET A 116 14.86 3.09 3.25
CA MET A 116 16.18 3.66 3.01
C MET A 116 16.65 4.46 4.23
N PRO A 117 17.94 4.71 4.41
CA PRO A 117 18.46 5.58 5.47
C PRO A 117 17.94 7.01 5.29
N LEU A 118 17.31 7.58 6.32
CA LEU A 118 16.74 8.93 6.27
C LEU A 118 17.65 10.00 6.89
N GLY A 119 18.66 9.58 7.65
CA GLY A 119 19.57 10.49 8.35
C GLY A 119 19.57 10.30 9.86
N SER A 120 20.01 11.33 10.58
CA SER A 120 20.23 11.28 12.03
C SER A 120 19.28 12.17 12.84
N HIS A 121 18.46 12.98 12.18
CA HIS A 121 17.55 13.96 12.78
C HIS A 121 16.12 13.76 12.28
N ASP A 122 15.17 14.28 13.05
CA ASP A 122 13.75 14.29 12.67
C ASP A 122 13.57 15.05 11.34
N PRO A 123 13.04 14.39 10.30
CA PRO A 123 12.94 15.01 8.99
C PRO A 123 11.75 15.97 8.88
N MET A 124 11.94 17.04 8.10
CA MET A 124 10.83 17.83 7.59
C MET A 124 10.19 17.11 6.40
N ILE A 125 8.91 16.78 6.53
CA ILE A 125 8.14 16.15 5.46
C ILE A 125 7.20 17.16 4.84
N THR A 126 7.26 17.32 3.53
CA THR A 126 6.27 18.06 2.77
C THR A 126 5.08 17.15 2.48
N GLU A 127 3.91 17.53 2.99
CA GLU A 127 2.65 16.78 2.85
C GLU A 127 1.71 17.51 1.88
N ARG A 128 1.07 16.78 0.96
CA ARG A 128 0.03 17.33 0.09
C ARG A 128 -1.11 16.34 -0.08
N LEU A 129 -2.32 16.78 0.19
CA LEU A 129 -3.54 16.01 -0.02
C LEU A 129 -4.24 16.51 -1.29
N ASP A 130 -4.51 15.62 -2.23
CA ASP A 130 -5.14 15.93 -3.53
C ASP A 130 -4.50 17.16 -4.21
N GLN A 131 -5.29 18.20 -4.46
CA GLN A 131 -4.87 19.47 -5.07
C GLN A 131 -4.68 20.59 -4.02
N THR A 132 -4.68 20.28 -2.72
CA THR A 132 -4.48 21.30 -1.68
C THR A 132 -3.07 21.89 -1.70
N LYS A 133 -2.87 22.99 -1.01
CA LYS A 133 -1.53 23.55 -0.80
C LYS A 133 -0.69 22.58 0.02
N ALA A 134 0.57 22.37 -0.39
CA ALA A 134 1.52 21.58 0.37
C ALA A 134 1.87 22.26 1.71
N VAL A 135 2.05 21.45 2.74
CA VAL A 135 2.47 21.90 4.09
C VAL A 135 3.69 21.10 4.52
N GLU A 136 4.58 21.74 5.25
CA GLU A 136 5.74 21.09 5.85
C GLU A 136 5.48 20.80 7.34
N THR A 137 5.84 19.59 7.76
CA THR A 137 5.67 19.13 9.13
C THR A 137 6.89 18.33 9.55
N ALA A 138 7.42 18.57 10.73
CA ALA A 138 8.45 17.72 11.33
C ALA A 138 7.82 16.37 11.73
N TRP A 139 8.43 15.27 11.28
CA TRP A 139 8.05 13.91 11.68
C TRP A 139 9.14 13.32 12.56
N GLU A 140 8.77 12.44 13.49
CA GLU A 140 9.70 11.78 14.38
C GLU A 140 10.42 10.64 13.66
N LEU A 141 11.75 10.62 13.70
CA LEU A 141 12.56 9.57 13.07
C LEU A 141 12.48 8.27 13.89
N SER A 142 12.35 7.13 13.21
CA SER A 142 12.42 5.82 13.85
C SER A 142 13.85 5.50 14.34
N THR A 143 13.95 4.59 15.31
CA THR A 143 15.25 4.16 15.87
C THR A 143 16.16 3.50 14.84
N ASP A 144 15.59 2.81 13.84
CA ASP A 144 16.30 2.19 12.72
C ASP A 144 16.59 3.18 11.57
N ARG A 145 16.11 4.43 11.69
CA ARG A 145 16.28 5.52 10.72
C ARG A 145 15.75 5.24 9.31
N LYS A 146 14.79 4.33 9.18
CA LYS A 146 14.17 3.94 7.90
C LYS A 146 12.71 4.33 7.77
N ALA A 147 12.13 4.84 8.85
CA ALA A 147 10.74 5.27 8.90
C ALA A 147 10.62 6.59 9.66
N CYS A 148 9.52 7.30 9.43
CA CYS A 148 9.18 8.49 10.18
C CYS A 148 7.72 8.50 10.59
N PHE A 149 7.44 8.97 11.81
CA PHE A 149 6.15 8.96 12.47
C PHE A 149 5.52 10.35 12.43
N ARG A 150 4.25 10.40 11.99
CA ARG A 150 3.48 11.65 11.93
C ARG A 150 2.98 12.02 13.33
N PRO A 151 3.37 13.18 13.88
CA PRO A 151 2.77 13.72 15.09
C PRO A 151 1.26 13.92 14.93
N SER A 152 0.51 13.86 16.02
CA SER A 152 -0.95 14.01 16.00
C SER A 152 -1.65 13.04 15.05
N ALA A 153 -1.25 11.76 15.08
CA ALA A 153 -1.67 10.72 14.15
C ALA A 153 -3.19 10.67 13.93
N VAL A 154 -4.01 10.77 15.01
CA VAL A 154 -5.47 10.69 14.91
C VAL A 154 -6.04 11.82 14.04
N ALA A 155 -5.57 13.06 14.23
CA ALA A 155 -6.02 14.22 13.44
C ALA A 155 -5.62 14.06 11.96
N PHE A 156 -4.38 13.60 11.71
CA PHE A 156 -3.90 13.29 10.37
C PHE A 156 -4.75 12.20 9.70
N LEU A 157 -4.98 11.07 10.36
CA LEU A 157 -5.80 9.98 9.81
C LEU A 157 -7.23 10.40 9.53
N LYS A 158 -7.85 11.24 10.39
CA LYS A 158 -9.17 11.82 10.13
C LYS A 158 -9.19 12.72 8.89
N SER A 159 -8.09 13.36 8.54
CA SER A 159 -7.99 14.14 7.30
C SER A 159 -7.87 13.21 6.09
N LEU A 160 -7.03 12.17 6.15
CA LEU A 160 -6.79 11.26 5.03
C LEU A 160 -8.06 10.61 4.49
N VAL A 161 -9.00 10.22 5.35
CA VAL A 161 -10.24 9.52 4.92
C VAL A 161 -11.17 10.37 4.03
N ARG A 162 -10.91 11.67 3.91
CA ARG A 162 -11.69 12.62 3.08
C ARG A 162 -11.03 12.94 1.74
N HIS A 163 -9.85 12.38 1.49
CA HIS A 163 -9.04 12.65 0.31
C HIS A 163 -8.78 11.35 -0.47
N LYS A 164 -8.33 11.49 -1.72
CA LYS A 164 -8.05 10.35 -2.61
C LYS A 164 -6.56 10.07 -2.76
N LYS A 165 -5.71 11.05 -2.50
CA LYS A 165 -4.28 10.99 -2.75
C LYS A 165 -3.51 11.71 -1.65
N LEU A 166 -2.41 11.09 -1.23
CA LEU A 166 -1.40 11.69 -0.36
C LEU A 166 -0.05 11.71 -1.10
N LEU A 167 0.56 12.86 -1.21
CA LEU A 167 1.96 13.03 -1.60
C LEU A 167 2.77 13.36 -0.37
N LEU A 168 3.86 12.64 -0.18
CA LEU A 168 4.87 12.93 0.84
C LEU A 168 6.23 13.08 0.17
N GLN A 169 6.93 14.15 0.50
CA GLN A 169 8.29 14.37 0.07
C GLN A 169 9.22 14.51 1.26
N ILE A 170 10.34 13.83 1.20
CA ILE A 170 11.43 13.89 2.17
C ILE A 170 12.74 14.19 1.45
N VAL A 171 13.65 14.87 2.12
CA VAL A 171 15.04 14.99 1.69
C VAL A 171 15.89 14.23 2.70
N PRO A 172 16.29 12.98 2.42
CA PRO A 172 17.17 12.23 3.31
C PRO A 172 18.53 12.92 3.43
N GLU A 173 19.23 12.69 4.56
CA GLU A 173 20.59 13.21 4.75
C GLU A 173 21.53 12.62 3.67
N ASN A 174 22.25 13.50 2.96
CA ASN A 174 23.16 13.14 1.86
C ASN A 174 22.49 12.48 0.64
N ASP A 175 21.19 12.72 0.42
CA ASP A 175 20.47 12.22 -0.75
C ASP A 175 19.61 13.33 -1.39
N THR A 176 19.03 13.02 -2.54
CA THR A 176 18.09 13.89 -3.26
C THR A 176 16.68 13.79 -2.69
N ALA A 177 15.83 14.78 -3.02
CA ALA A 177 14.43 14.76 -2.61
C ALA A 177 13.71 13.52 -3.17
N GLN A 178 13.07 12.76 -2.27
CA GLN A 178 12.29 11.58 -2.59
C GLN A 178 10.80 11.86 -2.40
N THR A 179 10.00 11.60 -3.42
CA THR A 179 8.54 11.83 -3.38
C THR A 179 7.79 10.53 -3.53
N ALA A 180 7.01 10.16 -2.53
CA ALA A 180 6.12 9.01 -2.54
C ALA A 180 4.67 9.46 -2.69
N GLU A 181 3.93 8.80 -3.57
CA GLU A 181 2.51 9.00 -3.79
C GLU A 181 1.73 7.77 -3.28
N PHE A 182 0.69 8.00 -2.48
CA PHE A 182 -0.18 6.97 -1.94
C PHE A 182 -1.62 7.21 -2.37
N SER A 183 -2.28 6.15 -2.85
CA SER A 183 -3.73 6.18 -3.03
C SER A 183 -4.42 5.98 -1.68
N LEU A 184 -5.41 6.82 -1.39
CA LEU A 184 -6.25 6.74 -0.21
C LEU A 184 -7.61 6.09 -0.50
N GLU A 185 -7.81 5.60 -1.73
CA GLU A 185 -9.04 4.89 -2.09
C GLU A 185 -9.23 3.67 -1.18
N GLY A 186 -10.46 3.47 -0.69
CA GLY A 186 -10.78 2.38 0.23
C GLY A 186 -10.37 2.58 1.70
N LEU A 187 -9.55 3.61 2.02
CA LEU A 187 -9.10 3.88 3.39
C LEU A 187 -10.26 4.03 4.37
N ALA A 188 -11.34 4.73 3.98
CA ALA A 188 -12.49 4.96 4.86
C ALA A 188 -13.11 3.67 5.42
N GLY A 189 -13.15 2.61 4.61
CA GLY A 189 -13.57 1.27 5.03
C GLY A 189 -12.49 0.51 5.79
N ALA A 190 -11.26 0.53 5.27
CA ALA A 190 -10.13 -0.22 5.82
C ALA A 190 -9.73 0.23 7.25
N ILE A 191 -9.88 1.52 7.57
CA ILE A 191 -9.47 2.11 8.86
C ILE A 191 -10.49 1.86 9.98
N ALA A 192 -11.71 1.40 9.69
CA ALA A 192 -12.77 1.22 10.68
C ALA A 192 -12.36 0.33 11.87
N PRO A 193 -11.69 -0.83 11.68
CA PRO A 193 -11.22 -1.66 12.80
C PRO A 193 -10.20 -0.91 13.69
N LEU A 194 -9.30 -0.12 13.12
CA LEU A 194 -8.30 0.65 13.86
C LEU A 194 -8.96 1.74 14.70
N ARG A 195 -9.92 2.46 14.14
CA ARG A 195 -10.70 3.47 14.87
C ARG A 195 -11.43 2.86 16.06
N LYS A 196 -12.07 1.70 15.83
CA LYS A 196 -12.76 0.96 16.90
C LYS A 196 -11.79 0.53 18.00
N ALA A 197 -10.62 -0.01 17.63
CA ALA A 197 -9.63 -0.50 18.59
C ALA A 197 -9.02 0.63 19.45
N CYS A 198 -8.77 1.81 18.84
CA CYS A 198 -8.18 2.96 19.52
C CYS A 198 -9.19 4.02 20.01
N GLY A 199 -10.50 3.79 19.87
CA GLY A 199 -11.56 4.62 20.49
C GLY A 199 -11.71 6.03 19.91
N TRP A 200 -11.58 6.25 18.56
CA TRP A 200 -11.73 7.59 17.95
C TRP A 200 -12.50 7.61 16.62
#